data_c10ef4b2445670b06d900b9243880e08
#
_entry.id   c10ef4b2445670b06d900b9243880e08
#
_cell.length_a   1.000
_cell.length_b   1.000
_cell.length_c   1.000
_cell.angle_alpha   90.00
_cell.angle_beta   90.00
_cell.angle_gamma   90.00
#
_symmetry.space_group_name_H-M   'P 1'
#
loop_
_entity.id
_entity.type
_entity.pdbx_description
1 polymer ?
#
loop_
_entity_poly.entity_id
_entity_poly.type
_entity_poly.pdbx_seq_one_letter_code
_entity_poly.pdbx_strand_id
1 'polypeptide(L)'
;MKGIKIIALLLLVNCAALSYAQDYGAILPMKERARVINELLEDKIQNYLPRLMADTGIDMWIVVSREYNEDPIIKTLLPAEWLAARRRTILVFFNNGSMIETLAVARYDV
;
A
#
# COMPACT_ATOMS: atom_id res chain seq x y z
N MET A 1 48.88 31.25 -13.28
CA MET A 1 47.49 31.73 -13.08
C MET A 1 46.48 31.23 -14.12
N LYS A 2 46.83 31.03 -15.39
CA LYS A 2 45.86 30.48 -16.39
C LYS A 2 45.51 29.01 -16.13
N GLY A 3 46.45 28.16 -15.69
CA GLY A 3 46.21 26.75 -15.40
C GLY A 3 45.25 26.50 -14.23
N ILE A 4 45.30 27.30 -13.16
CA ILE A 4 44.41 27.19 -12.00
C ILE A 4 42.95 27.47 -12.38
N LYS A 5 42.73 28.44 -13.28
CA LYS A 5 41.38 28.75 -13.76
C LYS A 5 40.76 27.62 -14.59
N ILE A 6 41.59 26.94 -15.38
CA ILE A 6 41.15 25.78 -16.19
C ILE A 6 40.81 24.59 -15.28
N ILE A 7 41.64 24.32 -14.26
CA ILE A 7 41.37 23.24 -13.29
C ILE A 7 40.11 23.52 -12.49
N ALA A 8 39.91 24.77 -12.03
CA ALA A 8 38.70 25.16 -11.32
C ALA A 8 37.45 25.02 -12.21
N LEU A 9 37.52 25.36 -13.47
CA LEU A 9 36.42 25.20 -14.43
C LEU A 9 36.09 23.73 -14.68
N LEU A 10 37.12 22.87 -14.83
CA LEU A 10 36.94 21.42 -14.97
C LEU A 10 36.31 20.77 -13.73
N LEU A 11 36.68 21.21 -12.52
CA LEU A 11 36.07 20.75 -11.27
C LEU A 11 34.62 21.17 -11.15
N LEU A 12 34.26 22.39 -11.54
CA LEU A 12 32.88 22.89 -11.56
C LEU A 12 31.98 22.11 -12.54
N VAL A 13 32.49 21.78 -13.72
CA VAL A 13 31.75 20.97 -14.71
C VAL A 13 31.53 19.54 -14.20
N ASN A 14 32.53 18.95 -13.53
CA ASN A 14 32.34 17.62 -12.92
C ASN A 14 31.33 17.62 -11.75
N CYS A 15 31.32 18.66 -10.90
CA CYS A 15 30.29 18.79 -9.85
C CYS A 15 28.89 18.93 -10.44
N ALA A 16 28.71 19.66 -11.52
CA ALA A 16 27.40 19.79 -12.20
C ALA A 16 26.94 18.47 -12.82
N ALA A 17 27.85 17.64 -13.33
CA ALA A 17 27.52 16.31 -13.88
C ALA A 17 27.10 15.28 -12.83
N LEU A 18 27.50 15.43 -11.56
CA LEU A 18 27.12 14.55 -10.45
C LEU A 18 25.77 14.92 -9.83
N SER A 19 25.18 16.04 -10.22
CA SER A 19 23.89 16.53 -9.68
C SER A 19 22.68 16.01 -10.45
N TYR A 20 22.83 15.04 -11.32
CA TYR A 20 21.67 14.31 -11.84
C TYR A 20 21.11 13.47 -10.69
N ALA A 21 20.22 14.07 -9.90
CA ALA A 21 19.30 13.31 -9.05
C ALA A 21 18.62 12.29 -9.95
N GLN A 22 18.77 11.00 -9.64
CA GLN A 22 18.05 9.98 -10.35
C GLN A 22 16.57 10.31 -10.20
N ASP A 23 15.94 10.70 -11.29
CA ASP A 23 14.50 10.88 -11.33
C ASP A 23 13.87 9.48 -11.19
N TYR A 24 13.51 9.14 -9.97
CA TYR A 24 12.71 7.96 -9.67
C TYR A 24 11.24 8.20 -10.07
N GLY A 25 11.02 8.67 -11.28
CA GLY A 25 9.69 8.94 -11.83
C GLY A 25 8.70 7.77 -11.76
N ALA A 26 9.20 6.57 -11.43
CA ALA A 26 8.38 5.38 -11.15
C ALA A 26 7.88 5.29 -9.70
N ILE A 27 8.38 6.12 -8.77
CA ILE A 27 7.96 6.08 -7.36
C ILE A 27 6.94 7.17 -7.11
N LEU A 28 5.68 6.75 -6.88
CA LEU A 28 4.61 7.68 -6.57
C LEU A 28 4.82 8.37 -5.21
N PRO A 29 4.46 9.64 -5.07
CA PRO A 29 4.39 10.32 -3.78
C PRO A 29 3.48 9.57 -2.80
N MET A 30 3.70 9.72 -1.49
CA MET A 30 2.95 8.99 -0.45
C MET A 30 1.43 9.12 -0.60
N LYS A 31 0.94 10.32 -0.88
CA LYS A 31 -0.49 10.58 -1.08
C LYS A 31 -1.06 9.80 -2.27
N GLU A 32 -0.34 9.75 -3.38
CA GLU A 32 -0.77 8.99 -4.56
C GLU A 32 -0.69 7.49 -4.31
N ARG A 33 0.30 7.00 -3.56
CA ARG A 33 0.36 5.59 -3.14
C ARG A 33 -0.83 5.22 -2.27
N ALA A 34 -1.22 6.07 -1.31
CA ALA A 34 -2.39 5.84 -0.47
C ALA A 34 -3.67 5.73 -1.32
N ARG A 35 -3.84 6.63 -2.30
CA ARG A 35 -4.98 6.57 -3.23
C ARG A 35 -5.01 5.24 -4.00
N VAL A 36 -3.89 4.84 -4.59
CA VAL A 36 -3.80 3.58 -5.35
C VAL A 36 -4.08 2.37 -4.45
N ILE A 37 -3.57 2.34 -3.22
CA ILE A 37 -3.84 1.25 -2.26
C ILE A 37 -5.34 1.16 -1.96
N ASN A 38 -6.01 2.28 -1.71
CA ASN A 38 -7.44 2.29 -1.41
C ASN A 38 -8.28 1.89 -2.62
N GLU A 39 -7.94 2.33 -3.83
CA GLU A 39 -8.61 1.90 -5.08
C GLU A 39 -8.44 0.39 -5.33
N LEU A 40 -7.23 -0.14 -5.13
CA LEU A 40 -6.97 -1.57 -5.25
C LEU A 40 -7.70 -2.39 -4.18
N LEU A 41 -7.85 -1.86 -2.97
CA LEU A 41 -8.62 -2.50 -1.90
C LEU A 41 -10.10 -2.57 -2.28
N GLU A 42 -10.66 -1.47 -2.76
CA GLU A 42 -12.04 -1.40 -3.21
C GLU A 42 -12.30 -2.38 -4.36
N ASP A 43 -11.48 -2.37 -5.40
CA ASP A 43 -11.59 -3.31 -6.53
C ASP A 43 -11.50 -4.77 -6.06
N LYS A 44 -10.59 -5.06 -5.14
CA LYS A 44 -10.44 -6.40 -4.55
C LYS A 44 -11.72 -6.86 -3.84
N ILE A 45 -12.33 -5.99 -3.03
CA ILE A 45 -13.53 -6.32 -2.27
C ILE A 45 -14.76 -6.40 -3.19
N GLN A 46 -14.90 -5.48 -4.14
CA GLN A 46 -16.08 -5.38 -4.99
C GLN A 46 -16.09 -6.38 -6.16
N ASN A 47 -14.94 -6.68 -6.74
CA ASN A 47 -14.86 -7.43 -7.99
C ASN A 47 -14.14 -8.77 -7.85
N TYR A 48 -13.05 -8.84 -7.11
CA TYR A 48 -12.24 -10.06 -7.01
C TYR A 48 -12.76 -11.03 -5.97
N LEU A 49 -13.04 -10.55 -4.77
CA LEU A 49 -13.46 -11.37 -3.63
C LEU A 49 -14.78 -12.12 -3.87
N PRO A 50 -15.83 -11.51 -4.47
CA PRO A 50 -17.08 -12.22 -4.78
C PRO A 50 -16.86 -13.44 -5.68
N ARG A 51 -16.02 -13.27 -6.70
CA ARG A 51 -15.69 -14.37 -7.64
C ARG A 51 -14.93 -15.49 -6.93
N LEU A 52 -13.89 -15.12 -6.17
CA LEU A 52 -13.10 -16.08 -5.41
C LEU A 52 -13.96 -16.88 -4.42
N MET A 53 -14.85 -16.23 -3.70
CA MET A 53 -15.75 -16.88 -2.74
C MET A 53 -16.76 -17.79 -3.45
N ALA A 54 -17.32 -17.37 -4.57
CA ALA A 54 -18.21 -18.19 -5.39
C ALA A 54 -17.51 -19.43 -5.96
N ASP A 55 -16.31 -19.26 -6.52
CA ASP A 55 -15.53 -20.33 -7.13
C ASP A 55 -15.08 -21.39 -6.09
N THR A 56 -14.87 -20.94 -4.85
CA THR A 56 -14.44 -21.82 -3.74
C THR A 56 -15.59 -22.36 -2.90
N GLY A 57 -16.83 -21.87 -3.12
CA GLY A 57 -18.01 -22.25 -2.33
C GLY A 57 -17.95 -21.74 -0.88
N ILE A 58 -17.28 -20.60 -0.65
CA ILE A 58 -17.17 -19.98 0.67
C ILE A 58 -18.20 -18.85 0.76
N ASP A 59 -19.15 -18.96 1.68
CA ASP A 59 -20.17 -17.91 1.90
C ASP A 59 -19.68 -16.84 2.87
N MET A 60 -18.79 -17.20 3.80
CA MET A 60 -18.24 -16.25 4.78
C MET A 60 -16.75 -16.49 5.00
N TRP A 61 -16.00 -15.41 4.97
CA TRP A 61 -14.56 -15.42 5.30
C TRP A 61 -14.29 -14.46 6.46
N ILE A 62 -13.66 -14.99 7.52
CA ILE A 62 -13.31 -14.23 8.72
C ILE A 62 -11.79 -14.23 8.85
N VAL A 63 -11.20 -13.04 8.85
CA VAL A 63 -9.78 -12.83 9.07
C VAL A 63 -9.58 -12.26 10.47
N VAL A 64 -8.89 -13.01 11.33
CA VAL A 64 -8.57 -12.59 12.70
C VAL A 64 -7.09 -12.33 12.81
N SER A 65 -6.73 -11.13 13.16
CA SER A 65 -5.34 -10.73 13.32
C SER A 65 -5.10 -10.07 14.68
N ARG A 66 -3.88 -10.20 15.16
CA ARG A 66 -3.45 -9.63 16.43
C ARG A 66 -2.18 -8.84 16.23
N GLU A 67 -2.08 -7.70 16.89
CA GLU A 67 -0.85 -6.89 16.96
C GLU A 67 0.36 -7.77 17.34
N TYR A 68 1.47 -7.58 16.64
CA TYR A 68 2.72 -8.37 16.74
C TYR A 68 2.65 -9.82 16.26
N ASN A 69 1.49 -10.32 15.86
CA ASN A 69 1.31 -11.63 15.24
C ASN A 69 0.24 -11.51 14.15
N GLU A 70 0.56 -10.72 13.13
CA GLU A 70 -0.37 -10.41 12.06
C GLU A 70 -0.40 -11.52 11.02
N ASP A 71 -1.60 -11.89 10.60
CA ASP A 71 -1.79 -12.70 9.41
C ASP A 71 -1.26 -11.91 8.19
N PRO A 72 -0.44 -12.53 7.32
CA PRO A 72 0.08 -11.86 6.14
C PRO A 72 -0.98 -11.24 5.23
N ILE A 73 -2.18 -11.82 5.19
CA ILE A 73 -3.28 -11.34 4.36
C ILE A 73 -3.86 -10.02 4.87
N ILE A 74 -3.81 -9.77 6.19
CA ILE A 74 -4.46 -8.59 6.79
C ILE A 74 -3.99 -7.29 6.16
N LYS A 75 -2.68 -7.18 5.89
CA LYS A 75 -2.09 -5.96 5.28
C LYS A 75 -2.61 -5.67 3.88
N THR A 76 -3.10 -6.67 3.20
CA THR A 76 -3.68 -6.53 1.85
C THR A 76 -5.16 -6.17 1.87
N LEU A 77 -5.78 -6.19 3.05
CA LEU A 77 -7.20 -5.95 3.28
C LEU A 77 -7.45 -4.72 4.16
N LEU A 78 -6.41 -3.96 4.48
CA LEU A 78 -6.50 -2.72 5.24
C LEU A 78 -6.35 -1.51 4.33
N PRO A 79 -7.06 -0.40 4.61
CA PRO A 79 -6.86 0.86 3.91
C PRO A 79 -5.45 1.41 4.16
N ALA A 80 -5.01 2.31 3.30
CA ALA A 80 -3.64 2.86 3.32
C ALA A 80 -3.28 3.57 4.63
N GLU A 81 -4.27 4.09 5.34
CA GLU A 81 -4.10 4.76 6.63
C GLU A 81 -3.83 3.77 7.78
N TRP A 82 -4.14 2.49 7.58
CA TRP A 82 -3.96 1.43 8.58
C TRP A 82 -2.70 0.63 8.27
N LEU A 83 -1.59 1.03 8.84
CA LEU A 83 -0.29 0.39 8.57
C LEU A 83 -0.18 -1.03 9.13
N ALA A 84 -0.99 -1.36 10.14
CA ALA A 84 -0.96 -2.63 10.85
C ALA A 84 -2.29 -2.90 11.56
N ALA A 85 -2.55 -4.16 11.91
CA ALA A 85 -3.64 -4.51 12.82
C ALA A 85 -3.35 -3.96 14.23
N ARG A 86 -4.27 -3.19 14.82
CA ARG A 86 -4.14 -2.73 16.21
C ARG A 86 -4.86 -3.67 17.16
N ARG A 87 -4.12 -4.14 18.16
CA ARG A 87 -4.58 -5.13 19.17
C ARG A 87 -5.18 -6.35 18.48
N ARG A 88 -6.52 -6.49 18.51
CA ARG A 88 -7.25 -7.52 17.75
C ARG A 88 -8.07 -6.84 16.68
N THR A 89 -7.82 -7.20 15.44
CA THR A 89 -8.59 -6.76 14.27
C THR A 89 -9.27 -7.98 13.67
N ILE A 90 -10.58 -7.89 13.46
CA ILE A 90 -11.38 -8.95 12.83
C ILE A 90 -12.05 -8.32 11.61
N LEU A 91 -11.80 -8.90 10.44
CA LEU A 91 -12.49 -8.53 9.21
C LEU A 91 -13.45 -9.68 8.86
N VAL A 92 -14.66 -9.36 8.50
CA VAL A 92 -15.66 -10.32 8.06
C VAL A 92 -16.13 -9.93 6.68
N PHE A 93 -16.11 -10.90 5.77
CA PHE A 93 -16.62 -10.77 4.41
C PHE A 93 -17.72 -11.82 4.25
N PHE A 94 -18.94 -11.39 3.98
CA PHE A 94 -20.07 -12.27 3.79
C PHE A 94 -20.66 -12.09 2.40
N ASN A 95 -20.68 -13.19 1.63
CA ASN A 95 -21.29 -13.22 0.32
C ASN A 95 -22.78 -13.59 0.46
N ASN A 96 -23.66 -12.60 0.30
CA ASN A 96 -25.10 -12.83 0.34
C ASN A 96 -25.71 -13.26 -1.00
N GLY A 97 -24.87 -13.57 -2.00
CA GLY A 97 -25.24 -13.97 -3.35
C GLY A 97 -25.41 -12.82 -4.34
N SER A 98 -25.54 -11.57 -3.87
CA SER A 98 -25.65 -10.38 -4.72
C SER A 98 -24.48 -9.40 -4.53
N MET A 99 -23.94 -9.33 -3.33
CA MET A 99 -22.82 -8.45 -2.98
C MET A 99 -22.03 -9.02 -1.79
N ILE A 100 -20.83 -8.50 -1.59
CA ILE A 100 -20.06 -8.78 -0.36
C ILE A 100 -20.43 -7.74 0.69
N GLU A 101 -20.96 -8.21 1.81
CA GLU A 101 -21.11 -7.42 3.02
C GLU A 101 -19.81 -7.46 3.81
N THR A 102 -19.35 -6.31 4.27
CA THR A 102 -18.08 -6.19 4.99
C THR A 102 -18.29 -5.63 6.38
N LEU A 103 -17.63 -6.23 7.38
CA LEU A 103 -17.63 -5.75 8.75
C LEU A 103 -16.18 -5.74 9.26
N ALA A 104 -15.77 -4.65 9.87
CA ALA A 104 -14.50 -4.55 10.56
C ALA A 104 -14.72 -4.31 12.05
N VAL A 105 -14.14 -5.17 12.89
CA VAL A 105 -14.09 -4.99 14.33
C VAL A 105 -12.63 -4.71 14.70
N ALA A 106 -12.33 -3.46 14.97
CA ALA A 106 -10.99 -3.01 15.31
C ALA A 106 -11.05 -1.92 16.38
N ARG A 107 -10.02 -1.86 17.22
CA ARG A 107 -9.85 -0.73 18.15
C ARG A 107 -8.92 0.28 17.50
N TYR A 108 -9.50 1.34 16.97
CA TYR A 108 -8.78 2.55 16.62
C TYR A 108 -9.12 3.62 17.64
N ASP A 109 -8.10 4.10 18.33
CA ASP A 109 -8.23 5.32 19.12
C ASP A 109 -8.22 6.46 18.10
N VAL A 110 -9.34 7.11 17.93
CA VAL A 110 -9.51 8.29 17.08
C VAL A 110 -9.03 9.49 17.86
#